data_3e23f6232063a61842ed50f324dcdc39
#
_entry.id   3e23f6232063a61842ed50f324dcdc39
#
_cell.length_a   1.000
_cell.length_b   1.000
_cell.length_c   1.000
_cell.angle_alpha   90.00
_cell.angle_beta   90.00
_cell.angle_gamma   90.00
#
_symmetry.space_group_name_H-M   'P 1'
#
loop_
_entity.id
_entity.type
_entity.pdbx_description
1 polymer ?
#
loop_
_entity_poly.entity_id
_entity_poly.type
_entity_poly.pdbx_seq_one_letter_code
_entity_poly.pdbx_strand_id
1 'polypeptide(L)' 'MKELVAFIATSLVDNPDAVDVTESEKDDSIVLELRVAKEDLGKIIGKQGRTARAMRALLSAAAGRINKRARLEIIE' A
#
# COMPACT_ATOMS: atom_id res chain seq x y z
N MET A 1 4.31 -6.44 6.66
CA MET A 1 3.33 -5.84 5.72
C MET A 1 3.94 -4.89 4.72
N LYS A 2 4.97 -4.19 5.14
CA LYS A 2 5.69 -3.27 4.26
C LYS A 2 6.16 -3.97 2.98
N GLU A 3 6.70 -5.17 3.12
CA GLU A 3 7.22 -5.95 1.99
C GLU A 3 6.10 -6.30 1.00
N LEU A 4 4.91 -6.61 1.50
CA LEU A 4 3.77 -6.92 0.64
C LEU A 4 3.36 -5.71 -0.19
N VAL A 5 3.26 -4.55 0.44
CA VAL A 5 2.91 -3.31 -0.26
C VAL A 5 3.97 -2.98 -1.30
N ALA A 6 5.25 -3.08 -0.92
CA ALA A 6 6.35 -2.78 -1.82
C ALA A 6 6.35 -3.74 -3.03
N PHE A 7 6.10 -5.01 -2.80
CA PHE A 7 6.04 -6.00 -3.88
C PHE A 7 4.92 -5.67 -4.87
N ILE A 8 3.74 -5.39 -4.36
CA ILE A 8 2.60 -5.07 -5.22
C ILE A 8 2.88 -3.79 -6.01
N ALA A 9 3.34 -2.75 -5.33
CA ALA A 9 3.60 -1.46 -5.97
C ALA A 9 4.67 -1.55 -7.05
N THR A 10 5.80 -2.21 -6.75
CA THR A 10 6.89 -2.33 -7.73
C THR A 10 6.48 -3.17 -8.93
N SER A 11 5.52 -4.07 -8.75
CA SER A 11 5.01 -4.90 -9.84
C SER A 11 4.09 -4.13 -10.80
N LEU A 12 3.51 -3.02 -10.33
CA LEU A 12 2.51 -2.26 -11.10
C LEU A 12 3.06 -1.03 -11.80
N VAL A 13 4.14 -0.45 -11.28
CA VAL A 13 4.63 0.85 -11.72
C VAL A 13 5.71 0.73 -12.80
N ASP A 14 5.92 1.82 -13.54
CA ASP A 14 7.00 1.91 -14.51
C ASP A 14 8.31 2.33 -13.87
N ASN A 15 8.25 2.97 -12.70
CA ASN A 15 9.42 3.48 -12.00
C ASN A 15 9.57 2.81 -10.64
N PRO A 16 9.96 1.53 -10.58
CA PRO A 16 10.03 0.81 -9.31
C PRO A 16 11.03 1.41 -8.33
N ASP A 17 12.07 2.07 -8.82
CA ASP A 17 13.07 2.70 -7.96
C ASP A 17 12.49 3.89 -7.16
N ALA A 18 11.36 4.43 -7.60
CA ALA A 18 10.71 5.54 -6.90
C ALA A 18 9.69 5.06 -5.85
N VAL A 19 9.48 3.77 -5.75
CA VAL A 19 8.56 3.22 -4.75
C VAL A 19 9.20 3.31 -3.37
N ASP A 20 8.49 3.91 -2.43
CA ASP A 20 8.92 4.00 -1.05
C ASP A 20 7.74 3.69 -0.15
N VAL A 21 7.96 2.79 0.81
CA VAL A 21 6.91 2.38 1.75
C VAL A 21 7.44 2.60 3.15
N THR A 22 6.67 3.34 3.94
CA THR A 22 6.96 3.58 5.35
C THR A 22 5.90 2.86 6.17
N GLU A 23 6.34 2.11 7.17
CA GLU A 23 5.43 1.41 8.07
C GLU A 23 5.63 1.94 9.48
N SER A 24 4.52 2.27 10.14
CA SER A 24 4.54 2.65 11.54
C SER A 24 3.44 1.87 12.25
N GLU A 25 3.66 1.60 13.52
CA GLU A 25 2.70 0.84 14.32
C GLU A 25 2.49 1.56 15.63
N LYS A 26 1.23 1.70 16.02
CA LYS A 26 0.86 2.27 17.30
C LYS A 26 -0.36 1.52 17.82
N ASP A 27 -0.23 0.95 19.02
CA ASP A 27 -1.27 0.11 19.61
C ASP A 27 -1.55 -1.07 18.66
N ASP A 28 -2.79 -1.25 18.23
CA ASP A 28 -3.16 -2.35 17.34
C ASP A 28 -3.33 -1.88 15.89
N SER A 29 -2.79 -0.70 15.56
CA SER A 29 -2.93 -0.12 14.22
C SER A 29 -1.59 -0.04 13.52
N ILE A 30 -1.57 -0.50 12.27
CA ILE A 30 -0.40 -0.41 11.40
C ILE A 30 -0.75 0.59 10.29
N VAL A 31 0.08 1.60 10.12
CA VAL A 31 -0.10 2.59 9.05
C VAL A 31 1.01 2.40 8.04
N LEU A 32 0.62 2.23 6.80
CA LEU A 32 1.55 2.06 5.68
C LEU A 32 1.38 3.26 4.75
N GLU A 33 2.47 3.99 4.54
CA GLU A 33 2.47 5.12 3.62
C GLU A 33 3.23 4.71 2.37
N LEU A 34 2.56 4.79 1.24
CA LEU A 34 3.13 4.41 -0.05
C LEU A 34 3.36 5.65 -0.90
N ARG A 35 4.60 5.79 -1.36
CA ARG A 35 4.98 6.84 -2.31
C ARG A 35 5.47 6.21 -3.58
N VAL A 36 5.03 6.76 -4.70
CA VAL A 36 5.47 6.32 -6.02
C VAL A 36 5.74 7.55 -6.89
N ALA A 37 6.33 7.36 -8.05
CA ALA A 37 6.51 8.44 -9.00
C ALA A 37 5.12 9.01 -9.34
N LYS A 38 5.05 10.32 -9.54
CA LYS A 38 3.78 11.01 -9.79
C LYS A 38 3.04 10.41 -10.99
N GLU A 39 3.77 10.08 -12.03
CA GLU A 39 3.18 9.49 -13.24
C GLU A 39 2.66 8.07 -13.03
N ASP A 40 3.04 7.43 -11.94
CA ASP A 40 2.59 6.07 -11.62
C ASP A 40 1.40 6.01 -10.67
N LEU A 41 0.98 7.16 -10.13
CA LEU A 41 -0.14 7.19 -9.18
C LEU A 41 -1.41 6.55 -9.74
N GLY A 42 -1.71 6.80 -10.99
CA GLY A 42 -2.89 6.22 -11.62
C GLY A 42 -2.86 4.70 -11.66
N LYS A 43 -1.66 4.11 -11.76
CA LYS A 43 -1.51 2.66 -11.78
C LYS A 43 -1.75 2.04 -10.41
N ILE A 44 -1.39 2.77 -9.36
CA ILE A 44 -1.60 2.32 -7.98
C ILE A 44 -3.07 2.45 -7.58
N ILE A 45 -3.70 3.55 -7.97
CA ILE A 45 -5.11 3.77 -7.66
C ILE A 45 -5.99 2.83 -8.48
N GLY A 46 -5.67 2.71 -9.77
CA GLY A 46 -6.39 1.86 -10.69
C GLY A 46 -7.69 2.50 -11.14
N LYS A 47 -8.32 1.87 -12.13
CA LYS A 47 -9.58 2.33 -12.67
C LYS A 47 -10.64 2.34 -11.58
N GLN A 48 -11.25 3.50 -11.35
CA GLN A 48 -12.29 3.67 -10.33
C GLN A 48 -11.81 3.29 -8.92
N GLY A 49 -10.50 3.39 -8.68
CA GLY A 49 -9.92 3.08 -7.37
C GLY A 49 -9.83 1.60 -7.04
N ARG A 50 -10.04 0.72 -8.03
CA ARG A 50 -10.11 -0.73 -7.78
C ARG A 50 -8.82 -1.32 -7.25
N THR A 51 -7.68 -0.89 -7.79
CA THR A 51 -6.38 -1.42 -7.35
C THR A 51 -6.11 -1.04 -5.90
N ALA A 52 -6.31 0.23 -5.56
CA ALA A 52 -6.11 0.70 -4.18
C ALA A 52 -7.04 -0.03 -3.21
N ARG A 53 -8.30 -0.24 -3.59
CA ARG A 53 -9.23 -0.98 -2.74
C ARG A 53 -8.82 -2.44 -2.55
N ALA A 54 -8.32 -3.07 -3.61
CA ALA A 54 -7.84 -4.44 -3.51
C ALA A 54 -6.64 -4.53 -2.57
N MET A 55 -5.71 -3.58 -2.67
CA MET A 55 -4.56 -3.53 -1.76
C MET A 55 -5.01 -3.37 -0.32
N ARG A 56 -5.96 -2.47 -0.07
CA ARG A 56 -6.50 -2.26 1.28
C ARG A 56 -7.18 -3.51 1.82
N ALA A 57 -7.91 -4.23 0.97
CA ALA A 57 -8.57 -5.47 1.38
C ALA A 57 -7.55 -6.54 1.77
N LEU A 58 -6.47 -6.68 0.99
CA LEU A 58 -5.42 -7.64 1.30
C LEU A 58 -4.73 -7.31 2.62
N LEU A 59 -4.43 -6.03 2.84
CA LEU A 59 -3.78 -5.59 4.09
C LEU A 59 -4.69 -5.79 5.28
N SER A 60 -5.97 -5.50 5.13
CA SER A 60 -6.94 -5.70 6.20
C SER A 60 -7.03 -7.17 6.60
N ALA A 61 -7.07 -8.07 5.61
CA ALA A 61 -7.10 -9.50 5.87
C ALA A 61 -5.83 -9.97 6.57
N ALA A 62 -4.66 -9.50 6.11
CA ALA A 62 -3.39 -9.87 6.72
C ALA A 62 -3.28 -9.37 8.16
N ALA A 63 -3.70 -8.13 8.41
CA ALA A 63 -3.66 -7.56 9.75
C ALA A 63 -4.64 -8.27 10.69
N GLY A 64 -5.81 -8.67 10.17
CA GLY A 64 -6.80 -9.39 10.96
C GLY A 64 -6.26 -10.69 11.52
N ARG A 65 -5.34 -11.33 10.82
CA ARG A 65 -4.74 -12.59 11.26
C ARG A 65 -3.91 -12.42 12.53
N ILE A 66 -3.42 -11.23 12.79
CA ILE A 66 -2.61 -10.93 13.99
C ILE A 66 -3.35 -9.97 14.92
N ASN A 67 -4.67 -9.88 14.76
CA ASN A 67 -5.53 -9.04 15.59
C ASN A 67 -5.16 -7.57 15.55
N LYS A 68 -4.77 -7.09 14.37
CA LYS A 68 -4.42 -5.68 14.16
C LYS A 68 -5.24 -5.09 13.02
N ARG A 69 -5.20 -3.78 12.93
CA ARG A 69 -5.82 -3.04 11.83
C ARG A 69 -4.72 -2.47 10.95
N ALA A 70 -4.94 -2.50 9.66
CA ALA A 70 -3.98 -1.93 8.72
C ALA A 70 -4.64 -0.81 7.93
N ARG A 71 -3.88 0.24 7.70
CA ARG A 71 -4.31 1.41 6.96
C ARG A 71 -3.27 1.73 5.91
N LEU A 72 -3.71 1.90 4.69
CA LEU A 72 -2.83 2.26 3.58
C LEU A 72 -3.12 3.68 3.14
N GLU A 73 -2.10 4.52 3.19
CA GLU A 73 -2.17 5.90 2.69
C GLU A 73 -1.29 6.00 1.45
N ILE A 74 -1.87 6.48 0.37
CA ILE A 74 -1.14 6.70 -0.88
C ILE A 74 -0.82 8.18 -0.94
N ILE A 75 0.48 8.49 -0.93
CA ILE A 75 0.97 9.86 -0.84
C ILE A 75 1.27 10.38 -2.23
N GLU A 76 0.75 11.55 -2.52
CA GLU A 76 0.99 12.19 -3.81
C GLU A 76 2.27 13.02 -3.83
#